data_9f0193410a7d28aedd292936a1715cbc
#
_entry.id   9f0193410a7d28aedd292936a1715cbc
#
_cell.length_a   1.000
_cell.length_b   1.000
_cell.length_c   1.000
_cell.angle_alpha   90.00
_cell.angle_beta   90.00
_cell.angle_gamma   90.00
#
_symmetry.space_group_name_H-M   'P 1'
#
loop_
_entity.id
_entity.type
_entity.pdbx_description
1 polymer ?
#
loop_
_entity_poly.entity_id
_entity_poly.type
_entity_poly.pdbx_seq_one_letter_code
_entity_poly.pdbx_strand_id
1 'polypeptide(L)'
;MEHIPIPSKPSYPQMASLQTPPLLRVPDCPPRFASWAAVRVPANLHVWTRVVVGLFIFFTLTLSFVPWTQTIKAQGQLSAYSPADRPQEMHAPLEGRIATWHVNEGMMVKEGDLVLELVDVDPKFLAPDLLSRLDQSIEALEERRETALTRSRLLEKQIEEMAQLTNSATRSAESRVQEALKRIQSVEQRLAAAKVAAKTAHLNLQRSHLLEAEGLISRRELELAIQAEAGTQADLNASEAALQEVTQSQQALMHGRAQIEAELVQRLLNIRSQRAAALGEAANASQELADLALTRSNAAQRRAASRITAPIDGTVVRMARMGPGEIVHQGDSLFTIVPDTAIRAVEMW
;
A
#
# COMPACT_ATOMS: atom_id res chain seq x y z
N MET A 1 -18.78 3.11 12.54
CA MET A 1 -19.12 4.01 13.68
C MET A 1 -20.14 3.26 14.51
N GLU A 2 -19.67 2.51 15.46
CA GLU A 2 -20.50 1.70 16.35
C GLU A 2 -20.39 2.28 17.74
N HIS A 3 -21.51 2.76 18.25
CA HIS A 3 -21.68 3.29 19.59
C HIS A 3 -21.59 2.15 20.61
N ILE A 4 -20.58 2.21 21.47
CA ILE A 4 -20.50 1.39 22.70
C ILE A 4 -21.23 2.13 23.80
N PRO A 5 -22.25 1.55 24.46
CA PRO A 5 -22.95 2.17 25.58
C PRO A 5 -22.14 2.03 26.88
N ILE A 6 -22.07 3.15 27.63
CA ILE A 6 -21.49 3.27 28.97
C ILE A 6 -22.43 2.61 29.99
N PRO A 7 -21.95 1.72 30.88
CA PRO A 7 -22.78 1.15 31.93
C PRO A 7 -23.07 2.17 33.06
N SER A 8 -24.34 2.22 33.43
CA SER A 8 -24.91 3.01 34.49
C SER A 8 -24.37 2.62 35.88
N LYS A 9 -24.15 3.65 36.74
CA LYS A 9 -23.79 3.56 38.17
C LYS A 9 -24.77 2.68 38.96
N PRO A 10 -24.29 1.85 39.91
CA PRO A 10 -25.16 1.18 40.87
C PRO A 10 -25.74 2.15 41.88
N SER A 11 -27.04 2.08 42.09
CA SER A 11 -27.81 2.75 43.12
C SER A 11 -27.56 2.10 44.49
N TYR A 12 -27.12 2.90 45.49
CA TYR A 12 -27.06 2.48 46.85
C TYR A 12 -28.45 2.48 47.49
N PRO A 13 -28.81 1.50 48.33
CA PRO A 13 -30.09 1.50 49.04
C PRO A 13 -30.07 2.51 50.18
N GLN A 14 -31.15 3.25 50.33
CA GLN A 14 -31.41 4.17 51.45
C GLN A 14 -31.45 3.41 52.78
N MET A 15 -30.65 3.87 53.73
CA MET A 15 -30.76 3.44 55.12
C MET A 15 -32.08 3.88 55.72
N ALA A 16 -32.81 2.91 56.20
CA ALA A 16 -34.01 3.09 57.01
C ALA A 16 -33.69 3.83 58.34
N SER A 17 -34.50 4.77 58.69
CA SER A 17 -34.50 5.52 59.90
C SER A 17 -34.58 4.61 61.15
N LEU A 18 -33.53 4.62 61.97
CA LEU A 18 -33.56 4.01 63.33
C LEU A 18 -34.44 4.84 64.21
N GLN A 19 -35.53 4.26 64.64
CA GLN A 19 -36.38 4.75 65.69
C GLN A 19 -35.61 4.61 67.02
N THR A 20 -35.49 5.71 67.75
CA THR A 20 -34.98 5.72 69.14
C THR A 20 -35.95 5.04 70.16
N PRO A 21 -35.47 4.09 70.92
CA PRO A 21 -36.29 3.48 71.93
C PRO A 21 -36.55 4.47 73.17
N PRO A 22 -37.66 4.33 73.86
CA PRO A 22 -38.07 5.25 74.96
C PRO A 22 -37.17 5.09 76.19
N LEU A 23 -36.89 6.25 76.79
CA LEU A 23 -36.14 6.36 78.04
C LEU A 23 -36.82 5.59 79.19
N LEU A 24 -36.12 4.55 79.68
CA LEU A 24 -36.49 3.86 80.91
C LEU A 24 -36.17 4.80 82.12
N ARG A 25 -37.21 5.09 82.88
CA ARG A 25 -37.18 5.84 84.17
C ARG A 25 -36.49 5.00 85.18
N VAL A 26 -35.36 5.47 85.71
CA VAL A 26 -34.65 4.84 86.81
C VAL A 26 -35.41 5.09 88.07
N PRO A 27 -35.75 4.08 88.88
CA PRO A 27 -36.36 4.28 90.20
C PRO A 27 -35.33 4.67 91.27
N ASP A 28 -35.78 5.43 92.23
CA ASP A 28 -35.05 6.02 93.32
C ASP A 28 -34.29 5.01 94.21
N CYS A 29 -33.24 5.53 94.78
CA CYS A 29 -32.17 4.97 95.57
C CYS A 29 -32.60 3.95 96.63
N PRO A 30 -31.91 2.79 96.70
CA PRO A 30 -32.01 1.92 97.90
C PRO A 30 -30.86 2.20 98.89
N PRO A 31 -30.91 1.59 100.00
CA PRO A 31 -30.36 2.12 101.29
C PRO A 31 -28.85 1.92 101.43
N ARG A 32 -28.29 2.77 102.23
CA ARG A 32 -26.89 2.80 102.66
C ARG A 32 -26.43 1.46 103.23
N PHE A 33 -25.49 0.84 102.55
CA PHE A 33 -24.80 -0.32 103.09
C PHE A 33 -23.82 0.13 104.20
N ALA A 34 -24.05 -0.33 105.45
CA ALA A 34 -23.26 -0.02 106.63
C ALA A 34 -21.82 -0.61 106.63
N SER A 35 -21.40 -1.26 105.57
CA SER A 35 -20.09 -1.94 105.49
C SER A 35 -18.91 -1.06 105.04
N TRP A 36 -19.13 0.22 104.66
CA TRP A 36 -18.06 1.12 104.25
C TRP A 36 -17.32 1.83 105.38
N ALA A 37 -17.80 1.66 106.63
CA ALA A 37 -17.19 2.30 107.76
C ALA A 37 -16.04 1.50 108.43
N ALA A 38 -15.72 0.29 107.95
CA ALA A 38 -14.76 -0.59 108.62
C ALA A 38 -13.37 -0.67 107.97
N VAL A 39 -13.17 0.07 106.83
CA VAL A 39 -11.83 0.05 106.16
C VAL A 39 -11.03 1.22 106.75
N ARG A 40 -10.36 1.01 107.84
CA ARG A 40 -9.31 1.93 108.34
C ARG A 40 -8.06 1.73 107.51
N VAL A 41 -7.76 2.65 106.60
CA VAL A 41 -6.53 2.70 105.81
C VAL A 41 -5.37 2.97 106.81
N PRO A 42 -4.37 2.10 106.95
CA PRO A 42 -3.24 2.34 107.83
C PRO A 42 -2.48 3.60 107.39
N ALA A 43 -2.10 4.41 108.30
CA ALA A 43 -1.45 5.75 108.10
C ALA A 43 -0.17 5.66 107.17
N ASN A 44 0.40 4.52 107.09
CA ASN A 44 1.62 4.30 106.26
C ASN A 44 1.34 4.15 104.75
N LEU A 45 0.12 3.96 104.31
CA LEU A 45 -0.25 3.79 102.93
C LEU A 45 0.04 5.07 102.10
N HIS A 46 -0.19 6.23 102.68
CA HIS A 46 0.11 7.49 101.98
C HIS A 46 1.61 7.74 101.78
N VAL A 47 2.48 7.17 102.61
CA VAL A 47 3.91 7.24 102.45
C VAL A 47 4.31 6.33 101.27
N TRP A 48 3.78 5.09 101.26
CA TRP A 48 4.04 4.14 100.15
C TRP A 48 3.51 4.62 98.80
N THR A 49 2.31 5.28 98.82
CA THR A 49 1.77 5.84 97.57
C THR A 49 2.64 6.96 97.00
N ARG A 50 3.15 7.82 97.92
CA ARG A 50 4.08 8.88 97.43
C ARG A 50 5.38 8.32 96.92
N VAL A 51 5.95 7.28 97.54
CA VAL A 51 7.17 6.60 97.06
C VAL A 51 6.94 5.97 95.71
N VAL A 52 5.80 5.25 95.52
CA VAL A 52 5.47 4.60 94.23
C VAL A 52 5.23 5.63 93.14
N VAL A 53 4.51 6.72 93.42
CA VAL A 53 4.28 7.81 92.44
C VAL A 53 5.57 8.55 92.19
N GLY A 54 6.46 8.78 93.15
CA GLY A 54 7.76 9.36 92.94
C GLY A 54 8.66 8.46 92.03
N LEU A 55 8.64 7.17 92.31
CA LEU A 55 9.38 6.19 91.53
C LEU A 55 8.84 6.08 90.10
N PHE A 56 7.52 6.15 89.90
CA PHE A 56 6.89 6.17 88.55
C PHE A 56 7.26 7.44 87.80
N ILE A 57 7.23 8.62 88.48
CA ILE A 57 7.63 9.89 87.86
C ILE A 57 9.12 9.84 87.54
N PHE A 58 9.98 9.34 88.41
CA PHE A 58 11.41 9.17 88.13
C PHE A 58 11.68 8.22 86.95
N PHE A 59 10.94 7.10 86.88
CA PHE A 59 11.05 6.15 85.81
C PHE A 59 10.60 6.73 84.44
N THR A 60 9.49 7.49 84.51
CA THR A 60 8.99 8.14 83.24
C THR A 60 9.93 9.24 82.81
N LEU A 61 10.55 9.96 83.73
CA LEU A 61 11.53 11.00 83.45
C LEU A 61 12.82 10.41 82.89
N THR A 62 13.30 9.30 83.45
CA THR A 62 14.47 8.58 82.90
C THR A 62 14.20 8.00 81.53
N LEU A 63 13.00 7.45 81.28
CA LEU A 63 12.63 6.97 79.94
C LEU A 63 12.57 8.10 78.90
N SER A 64 12.16 9.31 79.31
CA SER A 64 12.08 10.50 78.46
C SER A 64 13.45 11.05 78.07
N PHE A 65 14.48 10.85 78.87
CA PHE A 65 15.85 11.31 78.57
C PHE A 65 16.75 10.24 77.97
N VAL A 66 16.34 8.98 77.93
CA VAL A 66 17.12 7.94 77.24
C VAL A 66 16.96 8.07 75.72
N PRO A 67 17.99 8.44 75.01
CA PRO A 67 17.88 8.53 73.58
C PRO A 67 17.61 7.13 73.00
N TRP A 68 16.39 6.93 72.51
CA TRP A 68 16.04 5.70 71.80
C TRP A 68 16.54 5.79 70.38
N THR A 69 17.65 5.19 70.12
CA THR A 69 18.14 4.99 68.73
C THR A 69 17.53 3.74 68.13
N GLN A 70 16.65 3.92 67.19
CA GLN A 70 16.10 2.82 66.41
C GLN A 70 17.11 2.43 65.32
N THR A 71 17.77 1.30 65.47
CA THR A 71 18.71 0.79 64.50
C THR A 71 17.94 -0.13 63.57
N ILE A 72 17.77 0.30 62.35
CA ILE A 72 17.22 -0.53 61.25
C ILE A 72 18.40 -1.18 60.56
N LYS A 73 18.44 -2.51 60.53
CA LYS A 73 19.42 -3.24 59.71
C LYS A 73 18.85 -3.30 58.29
N ALA A 74 19.40 -2.53 57.39
CA ALA A 74 19.10 -2.60 55.98
C ALA A 74 20.28 -3.27 55.26
N GLN A 75 19.97 -4.15 54.35
CA GLN A 75 20.95 -4.65 53.38
C GLN A 75 20.87 -3.77 52.16
N GLY A 76 21.99 -3.31 51.63
CA GLY A 76 22.02 -2.44 50.46
C GLY A 76 23.15 -2.90 49.51
N GLN A 77 22.89 -2.74 48.23
CA GLN A 77 23.89 -2.91 47.19
C GLN A 77 24.22 -1.57 46.53
N LEU A 78 25.45 -1.38 46.18
CA LEU A 78 25.84 -0.28 45.28
C LEU A 78 25.25 -0.54 43.90
N SER A 79 24.36 0.33 43.46
CA SER A 79 23.77 0.26 42.12
C SER A 79 24.00 1.57 41.37
N ALA A 80 23.95 1.52 40.05
CA ALA A 80 24.00 2.72 39.24
C ALA A 80 22.71 3.53 39.40
N TYR A 81 22.81 4.85 39.51
CA TYR A 81 21.67 5.75 39.71
C TYR A 81 20.73 5.74 38.49
N SER A 82 21.29 5.75 37.27
CA SER A 82 20.55 5.72 36.02
C SER A 82 20.53 4.30 35.41
N PRO A 83 19.46 3.89 34.75
CA PRO A 83 19.44 2.65 33.97
C PRO A 83 20.53 2.60 32.89
N ALA A 84 20.92 3.75 32.32
CA ALA A 84 21.99 3.87 31.33
C ALA A 84 23.38 3.57 31.91
N ASP A 85 23.56 3.77 33.23
CA ASP A 85 24.82 3.54 33.93
C ASP A 85 24.96 2.11 34.45
N ARG A 86 23.99 1.25 34.17
CA ARG A 86 24.04 -0.17 34.55
C ARG A 86 24.91 -0.96 33.57
N PRO A 87 25.55 -2.05 34.03
CA PRO A 87 26.24 -2.97 33.13
C PRO A 87 25.30 -3.41 31.97
N GLN A 88 25.72 -3.22 30.76
CA GLN A 88 24.99 -3.62 29.56
C GLN A 88 25.55 -4.91 28.99
N GLU A 89 24.70 -5.90 28.89
CA GLU A 89 25.04 -7.18 28.29
C GLU A 89 24.67 -7.16 26.80
N MET A 90 25.68 -7.40 25.95
CA MET A 90 25.52 -7.42 24.50
C MET A 90 25.30 -8.85 24.04
N HIS A 91 24.22 -9.02 23.27
CA HIS A 91 23.84 -10.30 22.69
C HIS A 91 24.12 -10.31 21.20
N ALA A 92 24.35 -11.52 20.65
CA ALA A 92 24.53 -11.71 19.22
C ALA A 92 23.24 -11.34 18.47
N PRO A 93 23.27 -10.38 17.53
CA PRO A 93 22.08 -9.98 16.78
C PRO A 93 21.70 -10.97 15.68
N LEU A 94 22.64 -11.80 15.26
CA LEU A 94 22.49 -12.83 14.24
C LEU A 94 23.34 -14.05 14.57
N GLU A 95 22.99 -15.18 13.96
CA GLU A 95 23.82 -16.37 13.99
C GLU A 95 25.03 -16.17 13.07
N GLY A 96 26.21 -16.46 13.61
CA GLY A 96 27.46 -16.23 12.87
C GLY A 96 28.65 -16.94 13.50
N ARG A 97 29.73 -17.02 12.74
CA ARG A 97 31.01 -17.48 13.22
C ARG A 97 31.86 -16.29 13.62
N ILE A 98 32.47 -16.35 14.80
CA ILE A 98 33.42 -15.33 15.27
C ILE A 98 34.62 -15.28 14.33
N ALA A 99 34.83 -14.14 13.67
CA ALA A 99 36.01 -13.90 12.85
C ALA A 99 37.18 -13.40 13.72
N THR A 100 36.97 -12.28 14.39
CA THR A 100 38.02 -11.60 15.15
C THR A 100 37.42 -10.83 16.31
N TRP A 101 38.04 -10.95 17.48
CA TRP A 101 37.87 -10.05 18.60
C TRP A 101 38.82 -8.88 18.49
N HIS A 102 38.37 -7.65 18.59
CA HIS A 102 39.16 -6.43 18.55
C HIS A 102 39.49 -5.88 19.93
N VAL A 103 38.85 -6.41 20.97
CA VAL A 103 38.99 -5.98 22.37
C VAL A 103 39.29 -7.15 23.28
N ASN A 104 39.86 -6.87 24.46
CA ASN A 104 40.11 -7.85 25.53
C ASN A 104 39.37 -7.42 26.80
N GLU A 105 39.22 -8.36 27.75
CA GLU A 105 38.69 -8.06 29.08
C GLU A 105 39.57 -7.00 29.77
N GLY A 106 38.94 -6.01 30.38
CA GLY A 106 39.58 -4.88 31.01
C GLY A 106 39.93 -3.71 30.08
N MET A 107 39.65 -3.81 28.77
CA MET A 107 39.93 -2.74 27.83
C MET A 107 38.83 -1.67 27.89
N MET A 108 39.22 -0.41 27.87
CA MET A 108 38.30 0.72 27.67
C MET A 108 37.89 0.81 26.20
N VAL A 109 36.58 1.01 25.97
CA VAL A 109 35.97 1.20 24.64
C VAL A 109 35.11 2.45 24.65
N LYS A 110 35.00 3.10 23.49
CA LYS A 110 34.11 4.22 23.25
C LYS A 110 32.91 3.76 22.47
N GLU A 111 31.82 4.51 22.58
CA GLU A 111 30.62 4.31 21.78
C GLU A 111 31.01 4.27 20.28
N GLY A 112 30.60 3.21 19.59
CA GLY A 112 30.88 2.97 18.17
C GLY A 112 32.20 2.19 17.89
N ASP A 113 33.03 1.95 18.87
CA ASP A 113 34.24 1.14 18.66
C ASP A 113 33.89 -0.30 18.28
N LEU A 114 34.59 -0.85 17.28
CA LEU A 114 34.38 -2.22 16.83
C LEU A 114 34.93 -3.21 17.88
N VAL A 115 34.04 -4.00 18.45
CA VAL A 115 34.36 -4.98 19.50
C VAL A 115 34.59 -6.37 18.91
N LEU A 116 33.69 -6.80 18.02
CA LEU A 116 33.66 -8.15 17.48
C LEU A 116 33.20 -8.12 16.03
N GLU A 117 33.83 -8.91 15.19
CA GLU A 117 33.37 -9.16 13.81
C GLU A 117 32.92 -10.61 13.68
N LEU A 118 31.66 -10.76 13.20
CA LEU A 118 31.05 -12.03 12.88
C LEU A 118 31.08 -12.26 11.37
N VAL A 119 31.24 -13.50 10.96
CA VAL A 119 30.98 -13.94 9.57
C VAL A 119 29.67 -14.69 9.57
N ASP A 120 28.75 -14.26 8.71
CA ASP A 120 27.44 -14.90 8.57
C ASP A 120 27.62 -16.38 8.14
N VAL A 121 26.84 -17.28 8.71
CA VAL A 121 26.90 -18.73 8.40
C VAL A 121 25.90 -19.09 7.30
N ASP A 122 24.94 -18.22 6.99
CA ASP A 122 23.95 -18.46 5.95
C ASP A 122 24.62 -18.37 4.56
N PRO A 123 24.59 -19.48 3.78
CA PRO A 123 25.21 -19.52 2.45
C PRO A 123 24.75 -18.42 1.50
N LYS A 124 23.54 -17.89 1.71
CA LYS A 124 22.95 -16.83 0.89
C LYS A 124 23.66 -15.48 1.09
N PHE A 125 24.26 -15.25 2.25
CA PHE A 125 24.89 -13.98 2.62
C PHE A 125 26.41 -14.06 2.79
N LEU A 126 26.97 -15.25 2.57
CA LEU A 126 28.40 -15.52 2.77
C LEU A 126 29.31 -14.81 1.74
N ALA A 127 28.80 -14.55 0.54
CA ALA A 127 29.61 -13.98 -0.54
C ALA A 127 29.98 -12.52 -0.26
N PRO A 128 31.27 -12.16 -0.24
CA PRO A 128 31.72 -10.80 0.07
C PRO A 128 31.27 -9.77 -0.97
N ASP A 129 31.04 -10.20 -2.20
CA ASP A 129 30.61 -9.40 -3.35
C ASP A 129 29.08 -9.42 -3.60
N LEU A 130 28.30 -10.01 -2.68
CA LEU A 130 26.87 -10.13 -2.82
C LEU A 130 26.18 -8.77 -3.04
N LEU A 131 26.51 -7.75 -2.26
CA LEU A 131 25.90 -6.43 -2.39
C LEU A 131 26.21 -5.81 -3.75
N SER A 132 27.45 -5.91 -4.23
CA SER A 132 27.81 -5.37 -5.55
C SER A 132 27.11 -6.09 -6.70
N ARG A 133 26.91 -7.41 -6.60
CA ARG A 133 26.11 -8.18 -7.57
C ARG A 133 24.65 -7.78 -7.54
N LEU A 134 24.08 -7.58 -6.36
CA LEU A 134 22.69 -7.10 -6.24
C LEU A 134 22.54 -5.70 -6.82
N ASP A 135 23.51 -4.80 -6.57
CA ASP A 135 23.51 -3.45 -7.15
C ASP A 135 23.57 -3.49 -8.68
N GLN A 136 24.43 -4.32 -9.27
CA GLN A 136 24.49 -4.53 -10.72
C GLN A 136 23.19 -5.11 -11.29
N SER A 137 22.56 -6.04 -10.57
CA SER A 137 21.29 -6.61 -11.00
C SER A 137 20.14 -5.59 -10.92
N ILE A 138 20.14 -4.72 -9.93
CA ILE A 138 19.19 -3.61 -9.79
C ILE A 138 19.37 -2.63 -10.96
N GLU A 139 20.61 -2.22 -11.25
CA GLU A 139 20.91 -1.31 -12.36
C GLU A 139 20.46 -1.88 -13.71
N ALA A 140 20.73 -3.16 -13.97
CA ALA A 140 20.29 -3.84 -15.21
C ALA A 140 18.76 -3.90 -15.34
N LEU A 141 18.04 -4.11 -14.23
CA LEU A 141 16.57 -4.11 -14.22
C LEU A 141 15.99 -2.70 -14.36
N GLU A 142 16.64 -1.67 -13.81
CA GLU A 142 16.26 -0.27 -14.01
C GLU A 142 16.39 0.13 -15.46
N GLU A 143 17.50 -0.23 -16.13
CA GLU A 143 17.69 -0.01 -17.56
C GLU A 143 16.63 -0.74 -18.40
N ARG A 144 16.34 -1.99 -18.07
CA ARG A 144 15.29 -2.77 -18.73
C ARG A 144 13.90 -2.12 -18.59
N ARG A 145 13.55 -1.66 -17.38
CA ARG A 145 12.30 -0.95 -17.12
C ARG A 145 12.22 0.34 -17.93
N GLU A 146 13.28 1.13 -17.94
CA GLU A 146 13.32 2.39 -18.69
C GLU A 146 13.20 2.18 -20.19
N THR A 147 13.89 1.17 -20.72
CA THR A 147 13.79 0.76 -22.12
C THR A 147 12.37 0.36 -22.50
N ALA A 148 11.71 -0.45 -21.66
CA ALA A 148 10.31 -0.84 -21.87
C ALA A 148 9.35 0.34 -21.84
N LEU A 149 9.52 1.28 -20.89
CA LEU A 149 8.74 2.53 -20.81
C LEU A 149 8.97 3.42 -22.05
N THR A 150 10.20 3.55 -22.49
CA THR A 150 10.54 4.32 -23.68
C THR A 150 9.90 3.72 -24.93
N ARG A 151 9.96 2.39 -25.08
CA ARG A 151 9.25 1.65 -26.13
C ARG A 151 7.74 1.89 -26.07
N SER A 152 7.14 1.87 -24.89
CA SER A 152 5.71 2.16 -24.71
C SER A 152 5.35 3.57 -25.18
N ARG A 153 6.18 4.59 -24.87
CA ARG A 153 5.97 5.99 -25.32
C ARG A 153 6.10 6.13 -26.85
N LEU A 154 7.05 5.44 -27.45
CA LEU A 154 7.19 5.44 -28.93
C LEU A 154 5.97 4.80 -29.59
N LEU A 155 5.48 3.67 -29.06
CA LEU A 155 4.27 3.03 -29.57
C LEU A 155 3.02 3.90 -29.35
N GLU A 156 2.95 4.70 -28.31
CA GLU A 156 1.87 5.68 -28.09
C GLU A 156 1.84 6.75 -29.18
N LYS A 157 3.00 7.33 -29.51
CA LYS A 157 3.11 8.27 -30.65
C LYS A 157 2.70 7.62 -31.96
N GLN A 158 3.11 6.36 -32.18
CA GLN A 158 2.73 5.60 -33.37
C GLN A 158 1.22 5.34 -33.43
N ILE A 159 0.54 5.14 -32.28
CA ILE A 159 -0.91 5.04 -32.20
C ILE A 159 -1.57 6.37 -32.61
N GLU A 160 -1.06 7.51 -32.16
CA GLU A 160 -1.58 8.82 -32.53
C GLU A 160 -1.42 9.11 -34.04
N GLU A 161 -0.25 8.84 -34.59
CA GLU A 161 0.01 8.96 -36.04
C GLU A 161 -0.89 8.03 -36.84
N MET A 162 -1.04 6.78 -36.40
CA MET A 162 -1.92 5.82 -37.07
C MET A 162 -3.39 6.24 -37.01
N ALA A 163 -3.84 6.84 -35.88
CA ALA A 163 -5.19 7.38 -35.77
C ALA A 163 -5.45 8.54 -36.74
N GLN A 164 -4.46 9.42 -36.94
CA GLN A 164 -4.53 10.52 -37.93
C GLN A 164 -4.58 9.97 -39.35
N LEU A 165 -3.72 8.98 -39.68
CA LEU A 165 -3.73 8.28 -40.98
C LEU A 165 -5.08 7.59 -41.24
N THR A 166 -5.63 6.92 -40.23
CA THR A 166 -6.95 6.28 -40.30
C THR A 166 -8.04 7.28 -40.64
N ASN A 167 -8.07 8.41 -39.95
CA ASN A 167 -9.05 9.47 -40.16
C ASN A 167 -8.93 10.06 -41.59
N SER A 168 -7.70 10.30 -42.07
CA SER A 168 -7.48 10.86 -43.40
C SER A 168 -7.83 9.84 -44.51
N ALA A 169 -7.47 8.57 -44.36
CA ALA A 169 -7.78 7.51 -45.31
C ALA A 169 -9.26 7.24 -45.39
N THR A 170 -9.95 7.19 -44.25
CA THR A 170 -11.41 7.00 -44.18
C THR A 170 -12.15 8.16 -44.85
N ARG A 171 -11.73 9.42 -44.60
CA ARG A 171 -12.34 10.60 -45.26
C ARG A 171 -12.12 10.58 -46.78
N SER A 172 -10.92 10.19 -47.19
CA SER A 172 -10.64 10.07 -48.63
C SER A 172 -11.51 9.01 -49.31
N ALA A 173 -11.64 7.83 -48.68
CA ALA A 173 -12.50 6.77 -49.18
C ALA A 173 -13.98 7.19 -49.18
N GLU A 174 -14.44 7.91 -48.15
CA GLU A 174 -15.80 8.46 -48.08
C GLU A 174 -16.06 9.45 -49.23
N SER A 175 -15.11 10.37 -49.50
CA SER A 175 -15.25 11.33 -50.59
C SER A 175 -15.44 10.62 -51.94
N ARG A 176 -14.69 9.52 -52.17
CA ARG A 176 -14.83 8.72 -53.43
C ARG A 176 -16.22 8.06 -53.50
N VAL A 177 -16.75 7.56 -52.42
CA VAL A 177 -18.13 7.02 -52.36
C VAL A 177 -19.15 8.11 -52.66
N GLN A 178 -19.00 9.30 -52.12
CA GLN A 178 -19.87 10.43 -52.36
C GLN A 178 -19.83 10.90 -53.83
N GLU A 179 -18.63 10.92 -54.44
CA GLU A 179 -18.47 11.19 -55.90
C GLU A 179 -19.20 10.15 -56.76
N ALA A 180 -19.09 8.86 -56.39
CA ALA A 180 -19.80 7.79 -57.06
C ALA A 180 -21.31 7.94 -56.99
N LEU A 181 -21.86 8.35 -55.81
CA LEU A 181 -23.27 8.62 -55.61
C LEU A 181 -23.78 9.79 -56.52
N LYS A 182 -23.00 10.88 -56.60
CA LYS A 182 -23.31 11.98 -57.53
C LYS A 182 -23.31 11.52 -59.00
N ARG A 183 -22.37 10.61 -59.37
CA ARG A 183 -22.32 10.01 -60.70
C ARG A 183 -23.54 9.15 -60.99
N ILE A 184 -23.98 8.31 -60.05
CA ILE A 184 -25.24 7.56 -60.14
C ILE A 184 -26.41 8.50 -60.40
N GLN A 185 -26.58 9.56 -59.63
CA GLN A 185 -27.63 10.53 -59.79
C GLN A 185 -27.62 11.16 -61.18
N SER A 186 -26.44 11.48 -61.72
CA SER A 186 -26.36 12.04 -63.09
C SER A 186 -26.76 11.04 -64.18
N VAL A 187 -26.39 9.76 -64.01
CA VAL A 187 -26.75 8.67 -64.94
C VAL A 187 -28.26 8.34 -64.83
N GLU A 188 -28.84 8.37 -63.66
CA GLU A 188 -30.28 8.20 -63.44
C GLU A 188 -31.09 9.28 -64.19
N GLN A 189 -30.62 10.55 -64.13
CA GLN A 189 -31.27 11.62 -64.90
C GLN A 189 -31.22 11.38 -66.41
N ARG A 190 -30.04 10.88 -66.92
CA ARG A 190 -29.94 10.49 -68.36
C ARG A 190 -30.84 9.33 -68.70
N LEU A 191 -30.92 8.31 -67.86
CA LEU A 191 -31.80 7.19 -68.04
C LEU A 191 -33.31 7.65 -68.06
N ALA A 192 -33.70 8.55 -67.14
CA ALA A 192 -35.01 9.12 -67.14
C ALA A 192 -35.33 9.83 -68.44
N ALA A 193 -34.40 10.63 -68.96
CA ALA A 193 -34.57 11.27 -70.29
C ALA A 193 -34.66 10.28 -71.44
N ALA A 194 -33.81 9.23 -71.49
CA ALA A 194 -33.85 8.18 -72.47
C ALA A 194 -35.19 7.39 -72.43
N LYS A 195 -35.71 7.09 -71.25
CA LYS A 195 -37.03 6.44 -71.08
C LYS A 195 -38.15 7.26 -71.66
N VAL A 196 -38.12 8.59 -71.45
CA VAL A 196 -39.16 9.49 -72.05
C VAL A 196 -39.02 9.54 -73.57
N ALA A 197 -37.77 9.64 -74.09
CA ALA A 197 -37.51 9.66 -75.56
C ALA A 197 -37.95 8.35 -76.25
N ALA A 198 -37.61 7.20 -75.64
CA ALA A 198 -38.01 5.88 -76.20
C ALA A 198 -39.57 5.73 -76.16
N LYS A 199 -40.20 6.11 -75.04
CA LYS A 199 -41.68 6.09 -74.97
C LYS A 199 -42.34 6.99 -76.01
N THR A 200 -41.81 8.17 -76.25
CA THR A 200 -42.33 9.10 -77.28
C THR A 200 -42.13 8.57 -78.67
N ALA A 201 -40.97 8.04 -79.00
CA ALA A 201 -40.68 7.40 -80.29
C ALA A 201 -41.57 6.20 -80.55
N HIS A 202 -41.80 5.33 -79.57
CA HIS A 202 -42.72 4.20 -79.65
C HIS A 202 -44.17 4.64 -79.93
N LEU A 203 -44.69 5.67 -79.20
CA LEU A 203 -46.00 6.23 -79.43
C LEU A 203 -46.12 6.85 -80.84
N ASN A 204 -45.08 7.51 -81.37
CA ASN A 204 -45.01 8.06 -82.66
C ASN A 204 -45.01 6.94 -83.77
N LEU A 205 -44.25 5.86 -83.57
CA LEU A 205 -44.24 4.70 -84.46
C LEU A 205 -45.64 4.08 -84.52
N GLN A 206 -46.30 3.84 -83.40
CA GLN A 206 -47.70 3.34 -83.36
C GLN A 206 -48.63 4.23 -84.16
N ARG A 207 -48.55 5.55 -83.98
CA ARG A 207 -49.38 6.50 -84.74
C ARG A 207 -49.03 6.42 -86.25
N SER A 208 -47.74 6.38 -86.60
CA SER A 208 -47.33 6.27 -88.02
C SER A 208 -47.83 4.99 -88.67
N HIS A 209 -47.83 3.85 -87.98
CA HIS A 209 -48.43 2.63 -88.46
C HIS A 209 -49.95 2.76 -88.83
N LEU A 210 -50.70 3.41 -87.96
CA LEU A 210 -52.17 3.67 -88.16
C LEU A 210 -52.35 4.55 -89.40
N LEU A 211 -51.60 5.66 -89.45
CA LEU A 211 -51.72 6.60 -90.57
C LEU A 211 -51.31 6.02 -91.92
N GLU A 212 -50.30 5.14 -91.96
CA GLU A 212 -49.88 4.42 -93.20
C GLU A 212 -51.01 3.46 -93.64
N ALA A 213 -51.59 2.71 -92.74
CA ALA A 213 -52.69 1.81 -93.00
C ALA A 213 -53.91 2.55 -93.60
N GLU A 214 -54.13 3.82 -93.24
CA GLU A 214 -55.15 4.71 -93.80
C GLU A 214 -54.69 5.44 -95.09
N GLY A 215 -53.41 5.23 -95.52
CA GLY A 215 -52.86 5.83 -96.76
C GLY A 215 -52.47 7.33 -96.60
N LEU A 216 -52.36 7.84 -95.35
CA LEU A 216 -52.14 9.26 -95.06
C LEU A 216 -50.65 9.66 -94.99
N ILE A 217 -49.76 8.67 -94.88
CA ILE A 217 -48.28 8.91 -94.90
C ILE A 217 -47.58 7.95 -95.81
N SER A 218 -46.40 8.30 -96.23
CA SER A 218 -45.53 7.48 -97.11
C SER A 218 -44.80 6.34 -96.38
N ARG A 219 -44.48 5.23 -97.10
CA ARG A 219 -43.63 4.16 -96.52
C ARG A 219 -42.31 4.63 -96.03
N ARG A 220 -41.71 5.65 -96.60
CA ARG A 220 -40.44 6.26 -96.17
C ARG A 220 -40.59 6.95 -94.75
N GLU A 221 -41.71 7.59 -94.52
CA GLU A 221 -42.00 8.21 -93.23
C GLU A 221 -42.17 7.16 -92.12
N LEU A 222 -42.78 6.00 -92.42
CA LEU A 222 -42.89 4.89 -91.48
C LEU A 222 -41.50 4.27 -91.24
N GLU A 223 -40.67 4.07 -92.25
CA GLU A 223 -39.27 3.58 -92.10
C GLU A 223 -38.44 4.49 -91.23
N LEU A 224 -38.59 5.82 -91.35
CA LEU A 224 -37.92 6.80 -90.51
C LEU A 224 -38.41 6.72 -89.03
N ALA A 225 -39.71 6.46 -88.79
CA ALA A 225 -40.24 6.26 -87.47
C ALA A 225 -39.74 4.96 -86.79
N ILE A 226 -39.60 3.88 -87.61
CA ILE A 226 -39.00 2.63 -87.12
C ILE A 226 -37.51 2.84 -86.74
N GLN A 227 -36.78 3.55 -87.65
CA GLN A 227 -35.35 3.86 -87.31
C GLN A 227 -35.20 4.73 -86.04
N ALA A 228 -36.08 5.71 -85.88
CA ALA A 228 -36.05 6.58 -84.70
C ALA A 228 -36.39 5.80 -83.43
N GLU A 229 -37.36 4.90 -83.47
CA GLU A 229 -37.69 4.04 -82.31
C GLU A 229 -36.54 3.09 -81.99
N ALA A 230 -35.97 2.41 -82.94
CA ALA A 230 -34.81 1.52 -82.78
C ALA A 230 -33.58 2.28 -82.19
N GLY A 231 -33.38 3.54 -82.63
CA GLY A 231 -32.29 4.39 -82.10
C GLY A 231 -32.50 4.74 -80.66
N THR A 232 -33.70 5.23 -80.30
CA THR A 232 -34.04 5.62 -78.89
C THR A 232 -34.10 4.40 -77.98
N GLN A 233 -34.49 3.22 -78.44
CA GLN A 233 -34.43 1.99 -77.65
C GLN A 233 -32.98 1.53 -77.43
N ALA A 234 -32.10 1.71 -78.37
CA ALA A 234 -30.67 1.43 -78.21
C ALA A 234 -30.04 2.41 -77.13
N ASP A 235 -30.40 3.68 -77.18
CA ASP A 235 -29.98 4.69 -76.19
C ASP A 235 -30.50 4.40 -74.78
N LEU A 236 -31.73 3.89 -74.66
CA LEU A 236 -32.29 3.44 -73.39
C LEU A 236 -31.49 2.27 -72.84
N ASN A 237 -31.24 1.22 -73.66
CA ASN A 237 -30.45 0.04 -73.25
C ASN A 237 -29.02 0.43 -72.84
N ALA A 238 -28.42 1.37 -73.53
CA ALA A 238 -27.09 1.89 -73.19
C ALA A 238 -27.07 2.65 -71.91
N SER A 239 -28.16 3.46 -71.62
CA SER A 239 -28.30 4.20 -70.36
C SER A 239 -28.55 3.27 -69.16
N GLU A 240 -29.31 2.18 -69.34
CA GLU A 240 -29.51 1.15 -68.34
C GLU A 240 -28.19 0.40 -68.02
N ALA A 241 -27.43 0.02 -69.02
CA ALA A 241 -26.12 -0.58 -68.82
C ALA A 241 -25.15 0.36 -68.10
N ALA A 242 -25.15 1.65 -68.45
CA ALA A 242 -24.34 2.66 -67.78
C ALA A 242 -24.69 2.83 -66.29
N LEU A 243 -26.03 2.79 -65.96
CA LEU A 243 -26.46 2.83 -64.57
C LEU A 243 -25.93 1.59 -63.80
N GLN A 244 -26.05 0.42 -64.37
CA GLN A 244 -25.60 -0.82 -63.78
C GLN A 244 -24.08 -0.78 -63.52
N GLU A 245 -23.28 -0.30 -64.49
CA GLU A 245 -21.83 -0.14 -64.35
C GLU A 245 -21.45 0.79 -63.18
N VAL A 246 -22.07 1.98 -63.11
CA VAL A 246 -21.77 2.96 -62.06
C VAL A 246 -22.23 2.45 -60.70
N THR A 247 -23.36 1.73 -60.62
CA THR A 247 -23.83 1.12 -59.36
C THR A 247 -22.83 0.02 -58.88
N GLN A 248 -22.34 -0.84 -59.79
CA GLN A 248 -21.33 -1.83 -59.44
C GLN A 248 -20.03 -1.16 -58.98
N SER A 249 -19.60 -0.09 -59.67
CA SER A 249 -18.43 0.70 -59.27
C SER A 249 -18.59 1.31 -57.87
N GLN A 250 -19.74 1.86 -57.53
CA GLN A 250 -20.05 2.39 -56.23
C GLN A 250 -19.98 1.29 -55.14
N GLN A 251 -20.55 0.12 -55.39
CA GLN A 251 -20.46 -1.03 -54.49
C GLN A 251 -19.02 -1.46 -54.25
N ALA A 252 -18.19 -1.53 -55.31
CA ALA A 252 -16.76 -1.84 -55.18
C ALA A 252 -16.03 -0.81 -54.32
N LEU A 253 -16.33 0.48 -54.45
CA LEU A 253 -15.76 1.55 -53.59
C LEU A 253 -16.20 1.41 -52.15
N MET A 254 -17.46 1.03 -51.86
CA MET A 254 -17.93 0.77 -50.49
C MET A 254 -17.20 -0.43 -49.87
N HIS A 255 -17.04 -1.53 -50.63
CA HIS A 255 -16.26 -2.68 -50.15
C HIS A 255 -14.79 -2.31 -49.94
N GLY A 256 -14.19 -1.54 -50.83
CA GLY A 256 -12.82 -1.04 -50.67
C GLY A 256 -12.63 -0.16 -49.45
N ARG A 257 -13.63 0.73 -49.14
CA ARG A 257 -13.65 1.52 -47.90
C ARG A 257 -13.66 0.61 -46.69
N ALA A 258 -14.57 -0.37 -46.63
CA ALA A 258 -14.67 -1.29 -45.48
C ALA A 258 -13.39 -2.12 -45.31
N GLN A 259 -12.73 -2.54 -46.38
CA GLN A 259 -11.44 -3.22 -46.28
C GLN A 259 -10.32 -2.35 -45.73
N ILE A 260 -10.20 -1.09 -46.18
CA ILE A 260 -9.24 -0.13 -45.66
C ILE A 260 -9.47 0.11 -44.15
N GLU A 261 -10.73 0.32 -43.76
CA GLU A 261 -11.09 0.53 -42.35
C GLU A 261 -10.72 -0.68 -41.48
N ALA A 262 -11.07 -1.89 -41.93
CA ALA A 262 -10.75 -3.14 -41.22
C ALA A 262 -9.24 -3.35 -41.09
N GLU A 263 -8.46 -3.10 -42.16
CA GLU A 263 -7.01 -3.22 -42.12
C GLU A 263 -6.36 -2.22 -41.16
N LEU A 264 -6.79 -0.97 -41.17
CA LEU A 264 -6.28 0.08 -40.27
C LEU A 264 -6.62 -0.20 -38.81
N VAL A 265 -7.84 -0.65 -38.53
CA VAL A 265 -8.25 -1.09 -37.18
C VAL A 265 -7.38 -2.26 -36.72
N GLN A 266 -7.15 -3.26 -37.60
CA GLN A 266 -6.30 -4.39 -37.25
C GLN A 266 -4.86 -3.97 -36.93
N ARG A 267 -4.29 -3.06 -37.70
CA ARG A 267 -2.96 -2.50 -37.44
C ARG A 267 -2.92 -1.75 -36.12
N LEU A 268 -3.95 -0.92 -35.83
CA LEU A 268 -4.07 -0.17 -34.60
C LEU A 268 -4.14 -1.10 -33.39
N LEU A 269 -4.94 -2.17 -33.45
CA LEU A 269 -5.03 -3.19 -32.42
C LEU A 269 -3.68 -3.88 -32.17
N ASN A 270 -2.94 -4.19 -33.22
CA ASN A 270 -1.62 -4.78 -33.09
C ASN A 270 -0.64 -3.85 -32.36
N ILE A 271 -0.60 -2.55 -32.71
CA ILE A 271 0.27 -1.58 -32.03
C ILE A 271 -0.15 -1.42 -30.56
N ARG A 272 -1.45 -1.40 -30.25
CA ARG A 272 -1.96 -1.34 -28.88
C ARG A 272 -1.54 -2.57 -28.08
N SER A 273 -1.61 -3.77 -28.67
CA SER A 273 -1.17 -4.98 -27.98
C SER A 273 0.33 -4.98 -27.70
N GLN A 274 1.15 -4.46 -28.61
CA GLN A 274 2.60 -4.29 -28.40
C GLN A 274 2.88 -3.28 -27.29
N ARG A 275 2.12 -2.17 -27.22
CA ARG A 275 2.23 -1.19 -26.13
C ARG A 275 1.86 -1.81 -24.80
N ALA A 276 0.78 -2.60 -24.73
CA ALA A 276 0.38 -3.31 -23.53
C ALA A 276 1.45 -4.31 -23.06
N ALA A 277 2.07 -5.03 -24.00
CA ALA A 277 3.18 -5.92 -23.69
C ALA A 277 4.40 -5.18 -23.12
N ALA A 278 4.77 -4.02 -23.71
CA ALA A 278 5.85 -3.18 -23.19
C ALA A 278 5.56 -2.63 -21.78
N LEU A 279 4.32 -2.23 -21.52
CA LEU A 279 3.90 -1.82 -20.17
C LEU A 279 3.93 -2.99 -19.17
N GLY A 280 3.52 -4.17 -19.59
CA GLY A 280 3.61 -5.39 -18.80
C GLY A 280 5.07 -5.74 -18.46
N GLU A 281 5.98 -5.61 -19.43
CA GLU A 281 7.42 -5.80 -19.19
C GLU A 281 7.98 -4.79 -18.20
N ALA A 282 7.60 -3.52 -18.28
CA ALA A 282 7.98 -2.49 -17.32
C ALA A 282 7.43 -2.76 -15.92
N ALA A 283 6.19 -3.26 -15.81
CA ALA A 283 5.57 -3.62 -14.53
C ALA A 283 6.28 -4.81 -13.89
N ASN A 284 6.59 -5.86 -14.65
CA ASN A 284 7.34 -7.02 -14.18
C ASN A 284 8.74 -6.62 -13.69
N ALA A 285 9.46 -5.80 -14.47
CA ALA A 285 10.76 -5.28 -14.05
C ALA A 285 10.66 -4.44 -12.76
N SER A 286 9.59 -3.67 -12.58
CA SER A 286 9.36 -2.90 -11.34
C SER A 286 9.12 -3.80 -10.13
N GLN A 287 8.43 -4.91 -10.30
CA GLN A 287 8.21 -5.90 -9.24
C GLN A 287 9.51 -6.60 -8.87
N GLU A 288 10.28 -7.08 -9.85
CA GLU A 288 11.59 -7.69 -9.63
C GLU A 288 12.57 -6.72 -8.93
N LEU A 289 12.53 -5.42 -9.29
CA LEU A 289 13.30 -4.37 -8.61
C LEU A 289 12.93 -4.24 -7.14
N ALA A 290 11.64 -4.27 -6.79
CA ALA A 290 11.20 -4.19 -5.41
C ALA A 290 11.69 -5.39 -4.58
N ASP A 291 11.64 -6.59 -5.15
CA ASP A 291 12.10 -7.81 -4.50
C ASP A 291 13.63 -7.81 -4.30
N LEU A 292 14.38 -7.36 -5.30
CA LEU A 292 15.85 -7.22 -5.19
C LEU A 292 16.25 -6.12 -4.21
N ALA A 293 15.54 -4.98 -4.19
CA ALA A 293 15.78 -3.89 -3.25
C ALA A 293 15.57 -4.35 -1.79
N LEU A 294 14.53 -5.16 -1.55
CA LEU A 294 14.30 -5.77 -0.25
C LEU A 294 15.43 -6.74 0.12
N THR A 295 15.82 -7.60 -0.82
CA THR A 295 16.93 -8.56 -0.62
C THR A 295 18.24 -7.84 -0.32
N ARG A 296 18.53 -6.77 -1.07
CA ARG A 296 19.71 -5.90 -0.85
C ARG A 296 19.68 -5.24 0.53
N SER A 297 18.52 -4.70 0.93
CA SER A 297 18.35 -4.08 2.25
C SER A 297 18.60 -5.09 3.37
N ASN A 298 18.05 -6.30 3.26
CA ASN A 298 18.27 -7.37 4.22
C ASN A 298 19.75 -7.77 4.29
N ALA A 299 20.40 -7.92 3.13
CA ALA A 299 21.82 -8.24 3.09
C ALA A 299 22.70 -7.12 3.70
N ALA A 300 22.36 -5.85 3.45
CA ALA A 300 23.07 -4.72 4.03
C ALA A 300 22.88 -4.64 5.55
N GLN A 301 21.67 -4.86 6.06
CA GLN A 301 21.38 -4.90 7.49
C GLN A 301 22.11 -6.05 8.18
N ARG A 302 22.10 -7.25 7.61
CA ARG A 302 22.87 -8.39 8.15
C ARG A 302 24.36 -8.11 8.18
N ARG A 303 24.91 -7.50 7.13
CA ARG A 303 26.32 -7.11 7.09
C ARG A 303 26.65 -6.02 8.10
N ALA A 304 25.75 -5.08 8.36
CA ALA A 304 25.92 -4.11 9.42
C ALA A 304 25.87 -4.78 10.81
N ALA A 305 24.90 -5.69 11.01
CA ALA A 305 24.74 -6.43 12.26
C ALA A 305 25.87 -7.43 12.53
N SER A 306 26.62 -7.85 11.50
CA SER A 306 27.81 -8.71 11.71
C SER A 306 29.01 -7.98 12.33
N ARG A 307 28.99 -6.64 12.32
CA ARG A 307 30.03 -5.81 12.98
C ARG A 307 29.46 -5.25 14.28
N ILE A 308 29.80 -5.90 15.38
CA ILE A 308 29.29 -5.55 16.69
C ILE A 308 30.16 -4.46 17.30
N THR A 309 29.56 -3.30 17.55
CA THR A 309 30.19 -2.13 18.14
C THR A 309 29.75 -1.91 19.58
N ALA A 310 30.55 -1.20 20.34
CA ALA A 310 30.20 -0.80 21.70
C ALA A 310 29.03 0.18 21.69
N PRO A 311 27.94 -0.06 22.45
CA PRO A 311 26.79 0.82 22.52
C PRO A 311 26.98 2.06 23.40
N ILE A 312 27.97 2.02 24.29
CA ILE A 312 28.28 3.09 25.27
C ILE A 312 29.78 3.11 25.53
N ASP A 313 30.25 4.24 26.07
CA ASP A 313 31.60 4.37 26.63
C ASP A 313 31.71 3.56 27.92
N GLY A 314 32.76 2.75 28.05
CA GLY A 314 32.92 1.95 29.26
C GLY A 314 34.07 0.94 29.18
N THR A 315 34.12 0.08 30.17
CA THR A 315 35.13 -0.99 30.26
C THR A 315 34.50 -2.36 30.01
N VAL A 316 35.09 -3.17 29.16
CA VAL A 316 34.64 -4.56 28.92
C VAL A 316 35.05 -5.41 30.12
N VAL A 317 34.06 -5.91 30.88
CA VAL A 317 34.29 -6.64 32.14
C VAL A 317 34.23 -8.14 31.95
N ARG A 318 33.37 -8.63 31.07
CA ARG A 318 33.21 -10.05 30.81
C ARG A 318 33.07 -10.26 29.30
N MET A 319 33.79 -11.23 28.79
CA MET A 319 33.68 -11.71 27.42
C MET A 319 33.17 -13.16 27.42
N ALA A 320 32.42 -13.53 26.40
CA ALA A 320 32.07 -14.93 26.17
C ALA A 320 33.34 -15.75 25.99
N ARG A 321 33.39 -16.94 26.57
CA ARG A 321 34.53 -17.87 26.44
C ARG A 321 34.53 -18.58 25.09
N MET A 322 34.30 -17.83 24.01
CA MET A 322 34.25 -18.32 22.64
C MET A 322 35.41 -17.76 21.85
N GLY A 323 36.17 -18.68 21.25
CA GLY A 323 37.33 -18.34 20.44
C GLY A 323 37.00 -17.98 18.99
N PRO A 324 37.97 -17.41 18.26
CA PRO A 324 37.84 -17.24 16.81
C PRO A 324 37.52 -18.58 16.12
N GLY A 325 36.52 -18.60 15.22
CA GLY A 325 36.11 -19.79 14.51
C GLY A 325 34.87 -20.51 15.12
N GLU A 326 34.49 -20.18 16.37
CA GLU A 326 33.30 -20.74 16.99
C GLU A 326 32.03 -20.08 16.47
N ILE A 327 30.91 -20.86 16.48
CA ILE A 327 29.60 -20.40 16.04
C ILE A 327 28.84 -19.87 17.25
N VAL A 328 28.26 -18.68 17.11
CA VAL A 328 27.35 -18.07 18.07
C VAL A 328 25.94 -18.06 17.48
N HIS A 329 24.94 -18.31 18.31
CA HIS A 329 23.53 -18.25 17.91
C HIS A 329 22.95 -16.88 18.24
N GLN A 330 21.90 -16.52 17.56
CA GLN A 330 21.17 -15.28 17.86
C GLN A 330 20.68 -15.28 19.32
N GLY A 331 21.02 -14.22 20.07
CA GLY A 331 20.67 -14.08 21.48
C GLY A 331 21.75 -14.57 22.47
N ASP A 332 22.82 -15.19 22.00
CA ASP A 332 23.94 -15.56 22.88
C ASP A 332 24.61 -14.32 23.46
N SER A 333 24.95 -14.37 24.74
CA SER A 333 25.66 -13.28 25.42
C SER A 333 27.12 -13.26 24.94
N LEU A 334 27.58 -12.12 24.42
CA LEU A 334 28.89 -11.94 23.85
C LEU A 334 29.86 -11.28 24.83
N PHE A 335 29.45 -10.14 25.37
CA PHE A 335 30.27 -9.37 26.32
C PHE A 335 29.40 -8.44 27.16
N THR A 336 29.96 -7.97 28.29
CA THR A 336 29.34 -7.01 29.19
C THR A 336 30.22 -5.77 29.27
N ILE A 337 29.62 -4.60 29.04
CA ILE A 337 30.28 -3.30 29.22
C ILE A 337 29.74 -2.67 30.50
N VAL A 338 30.65 -2.17 31.32
CA VAL A 338 30.31 -1.34 32.49
C VAL A 338 30.72 0.09 32.16
N PRO A 339 29.74 1.03 32.14
CA PRO A 339 30.06 2.43 31.90
C PRO A 339 30.92 3.00 33.02
N ASP A 340 31.87 3.88 32.67
CA ASP A 340 32.72 4.58 33.63
C ASP A 340 31.98 5.81 34.19
N THR A 341 31.06 5.56 35.15
CA THR A 341 30.27 6.61 35.76
C THR A 341 30.69 6.88 37.17
N ALA A 342 30.84 8.18 37.54
CA ALA A 342 31.19 8.63 38.86
C ALA A 342 30.02 8.59 39.85
N ILE A 343 28.78 8.47 39.38
CA ILE A 343 27.55 8.57 40.18
C ILE A 343 27.08 7.17 40.57
N ARG A 344 27.17 6.86 41.87
CA ARG A 344 26.73 5.58 42.42
C ARG A 344 25.60 5.83 43.42
N ALA A 345 24.57 5.03 43.37
CA ALA A 345 23.48 5.02 44.36
C ALA A 345 23.55 3.75 45.20
N VAL A 346 23.03 3.84 46.43
CA VAL A 346 22.89 2.67 47.31
C VAL A 346 21.41 2.31 47.33
N GLU A 347 21.06 1.19 46.75
CA GLU A 347 19.74 0.58 46.94
C GLU A 347 19.67 -0.14 48.28
N MET A 348 18.74 0.27 49.15
CA MET A 348 18.53 -0.37 50.45
C MET A 348 17.16 -1.00 50.47
N TRP A 349 17.06 -2.26 50.93
CA TRP A 349 15.81 -2.97 51.16
C TRP A 349 15.79 -3.69 52.52
#